data_2f0990f776f164dc2aa13f9776d184bb
#
_entry.id   2f0990f776f164dc2aa13f9776d184bb
#
_cell.length_a   1.000
_cell.length_b   1.000
_cell.length_c   1.000
_cell.angle_alpha   90.00
_cell.angle_beta   90.00
_cell.angle_gamma   90.00
#
_symmetry.space_group_name_H-M   'P 1'
#
loop_
_entity.id
_entity.type
_entity.pdbx_description
1 polymer ?
#
loop_
_entity_poly.entity_id
_entity_poly.type
_entity_poly.pdbx_seq_one_letter_code
_entity_poly.pdbx_strand_id
1 'polypeptide(L)'
;MKIFIDPGHGGPNPGAVANGVTEEYVNLNVSLELARLLREAGFDVMIYRTTQNENVLPERNADLRNRAAMANSWGADYFISIHTNSSVIPSAQGVEAYVYRLGGTAEELAQSIVDSVSDELGSVNRGVMAANFVVLR
;
A
#
# COMPACT_ATOMS: atom_id res chain seq x y z
N MET A 1 -1.12 -13.64 -13.50
CA MET A 1 -0.49 -13.14 -12.24
C MET A 1 -1.55 -12.39 -11.48
N LYS A 2 -1.71 -12.71 -10.20
CA LYS A 2 -2.71 -12.14 -9.28
C LYS A 2 -2.07 -11.09 -8.37
N ILE A 3 -2.55 -9.88 -8.42
CA ILE A 3 -2.05 -8.76 -7.61
C ILE A 3 -3.15 -8.29 -6.66
N PHE A 4 -2.88 -8.34 -5.36
CA PHE A 4 -3.77 -7.81 -4.33
C PHE A 4 -3.31 -6.42 -3.94
N ILE A 5 -4.20 -5.43 -4.07
CA ILE A 5 -3.94 -4.04 -3.69
C ILE A 5 -4.65 -3.75 -2.38
N ASP A 6 -3.90 -3.19 -1.44
CA ASP A 6 -4.37 -2.83 -0.11
C ASP A 6 -4.28 -1.32 0.09
N PRO A 7 -5.38 -0.57 -0.12
CA PRO A 7 -5.43 0.84 0.26
C PRO A 7 -5.37 0.97 1.78
N GLY A 8 -4.26 1.48 2.30
CA GLY A 8 -4.05 1.63 3.74
C GLY A 8 -5.15 2.45 4.42
N HIS A 9 -5.38 2.17 5.69
CA HIS A 9 -6.41 2.80 6.51
C HIS A 9 -7.85 2.58 5.99
N GLY A 10 -8.79 3.41 6.42
CA GLY A 10 -10.21 3.33 6.06
C GLY A 10 -11.12 3.14 7.28
N GLY A 11 -12.43 3.24 7.09
CA GLY A 11 -13.41 3.13 8.17
C GLY A 11 -13.18 4.17 9.27
N PRO A 12 -13.06 3.73 10.54
CA PRO A 12 -12.81 4.62 11.66
C PRO A 12 -11.36 5.13 11.73
N ASN A 13 -10.46 4.65 10.89
CA ASN A 13 -9.05 5.01 10.90
C ASN A 13 -8.67 5.83 9.65
N PRO A 14 -8.64 7.17 9.75
CA PRO A 14 -8.33 8.03 8.61
C PRO A 14 -6.85 8.04 8.22
N GLY A 15 -5.96 7.43 9.04
CA GLY A 15 -4.51 7.63 8.89
C GLY A 15 -4.09 9.04 9.26
N ALA A 16 -3.04 9.55 8.65
CA ALA A 16 -2.61 10.92 8.81
C ALA A 16 -3.66 11.91 8.25
N VAL A 17 -3.78 13.06 8.90
CA VAL A 17 -4.68 14.14 8.46
C VAL A 17 -3.88 15.44 8.38
N ALA A 18 -3.84 16.03 7.20
CA ALA A 18 -3.17 17.30 6.96
C ALA A 18 -3.90 18.13 5.91
N ASN A 19 -4.03 19.44 6.15
CA ASN A 19 -4.65 20.37 5.20
C ASN A 19 -6.06 19.95 4.72
N GLY A 20 -6.84 19.31 5.57
CA GLY A 20 -8.19 18.83 5.22
C GLY A 20 -8.23 17.55 4.37
N VAL A 21 -7.09 16.91 4.16
CA VAL A 21 -6.97 15.65 3.41
C VAL A 21 -6.60 14.53 4.37
N THR A 22 -7.25 13.37 4.23
CA THR A 22 -6.93 12.17 5.00
C THR A 22 -6.07 11.21 4.19
N GLU A 23 -5.15 10.53 4.86
CA GLU A 23 -4.31 9.50 4.23
C GLU A 23 -5.16 8.40 3.56
N GLU A 24 -6.21 7.94 4.23
CA GLU A 24 -7.09 6.89 3.70
C GLU A 24 -7.76 7.27 2.38
N TYR A 25 -8.09 8.54 2.18
CA TYR A 25 -8.67 9.05 0.93
C TYR A 25 -7.65 9.03 -0.21
N VAL A 26 -6.42 9.48 0.06
CA VAL A 26 -5.35 9.46 -0.95
C VAL A 26 -4.98 8.04 -1.33
N ASN A 27 -4.78 7.17 -0.32
CA ASN A 27 -4.45 5.76 -0.53
C ASN A 27 -5.51 5.05 -1.38
N LEU A 28 -6.80 5.33 -1.13
CA LEU A 28 -7.89 4.74 -1.91
C LEU A 28 -7.85 5.18 -3.37
N ASN A 29 -7.71 6.47 -3.64
CA ASN A 29 -7.71 6.99 -5.02
C ASN A 29 -6.52 6.47 -5.83
N VAL A 30 -5.31 6.48 -5.25
CA VAL A 30 -4.11 5.92 -5.88
C VAL A 30 -4.31 4.42 -6.16
N SER A 31 -4.86 3.68 -5.21
CA SER A 31 -5.09 2.24 -5.34
C SER A 31 -6.12 1.89 -6.42
N LEU A 32 -7.20 2.68 -6.53
CA LEU A 32 -8.22 2.48 -7.57
C LEU A 32 -7.63 2.71 -8.97
N GLU A 33 -6.83 3.75 -9.14
CA GLU A 33 -6.18 4.03 -10.42
C GLU A 33 -5.12 2.97 -10.76
N LEU A 34 -4.31 2.55 -9.80
CA LEU A 34 -3.36 1.45 -9.98
C LEU A 34 -4.09 0.16 -10.39
N ALA A 35 -5.19 -0.17 -9.72
CA ALA A 35 -5.98 -1.35 -10.07
C ALA A 35 -6.54 -1.29 -11.50
N ARG A 36 -6.97 -0.11 -11.94
CA ARG A 36 -7.43 0.11 -13.32
C ARG A 36 -6.31 -0.16 -14.32
N LEU A 37 -5.15 0.46 -14.12
CA LEU A 37 -3.98 0.33 -15.01
C LEU A 37 -3.46 -1.12 -15.07
N LEU A 38 -3.38 -1.79 -13.93
CA LEU A 38 -2.94 -3.20 -13.89
C LEU A 38 -3.91 -4.13 -14.61
N ARG A 39 -5.22 -3.91 -14.48
CA ARG A 39 -6.23 -4.71 -15.23
C ARG A 39 -6.12 -4.47 -16.73
N GLU A 40 -5.91 -3.23 -17.16
CA GLU A 40 -5.67 -2.91 -18.58
C GLU A 40 -4.39 -3.55 -19.11
N ALA A 41 -3.38 -3.74 -18.25
CA ALA A 41 -2.16 -4.47 -18.57
C ALA A 41 -2.32 -6.01 -18.55
N GLY A 42 -3.51 -6.53 -18.24
CA GLY A 42 -3.83 -7.96 -18.28
C GLY A 42 -3.56 -8.72 -16.98
N PHE A 43 -3.37 -8.04 -15.86
CA PHE A 43 -3.26 -8.69 -14.56
C PHE A 43 -4.63 -8.96 -13.93
N ASP A 44 -4.72 -10.06 -13.16
CA ASP A 44 -5.84 -10.29 -12.25
C ASP A 44 -5.64 -9.43 -11.01
N VAL A 45 -6.59 -8.53 -10.72
CA VAL A 45 -6.45 -7.58 -9.61
C VAL A 45 -7.63 -7.65 -8.67
N MET A 46 -7.35 -7.93 -7.41
CA MET A 46 -8.28 -7.74 -6.29
C MET A 46 -7.83 -6.53 -5.46
N ILE A 47 -8.77 -5.75 -4.98
CA ILE A 47 -8.53 -4.61 -4.12
C ILE A 47 -9.29 -4.81 -2.81
N TYR A 48 -8.64 -4.51 -1.66
CA TYR A 48 -9.23 -4.74 -0.33
C TYR A 48 -10.51 -3.95 -0.11
N ARG A 49 -10.53 -2.68 -0.53
CA ARG A 49 -11.70 -1.80 -0.44
C ARG A 49 -11.78 -0.89 -1.66
N THR A 50 -12.98 -0.65 -2.12
CA THR A 50 -13.30 0.30 -3.20
C THR A 50 -14.04 1.54 -2.68
N THR A 51 -14.41 1.50 -1.41
CA THR A 51 -15.00 2.62 -0.66
C THR A 51 -14.24 2.83 0.65
N GLN A 52 -14.64 3.86 1.41
CA GLN A 52 -14.03 4.13 2.71
C GLN A 52 -14.22 2.99 3.72
N ASN A 53 -15.36 2.33 3.70
CA ASN A 53 -15.76 1.38 4.76
C ASN A 53 -15.80 -0.09 4.33
N GLU A 54 -15.66 -0.38 3.04
CA GLU A 54 -15.76 -1.75 2.55
C GLU A 54 -14.66 -2.63 3.16
N ASN A 55 -15.06 -3.81 3.66
CA ASN A 55 -14.19 -4.81 4.28
C ASN A 55 -13.42 -4.36 5.54
N VAL A 56 -13.41 -3.06 5.86
CA VAL A 56 -12.63 -2.51 6.98
C VAL A 56 -13.24 -2.92 8.32
N LEU A 57 -12.44 -3.47 9.20
CA LEU A 57 -12.87 -3.89 10.54
C LEU A 57 -12.59 -2.79 11.57
N PRO A 58 -13.46 -2.64 12.61
CA PRO A 58 -13.29 -1.60 13.63
C PRO A 58 -12.02 -1.76 14.47
N GLU A 59 -11.62 -3.02 14.76
CA GLU A 59 -10.42 -3.28 15.55
C GLU A 59 -9.20 -3.36 14.62
N ARG A 60 -8.22 -2.50 14.89
CA ARG A 60 -7.05 -2.29 14.02
C ARG A 60 -6.29 -3.58 13.69
N ASN A 61 -5.98 -4.38 14.70
CA ASN A 61 -5.19 -5.60 14.45
C ASN A 61 -5.99 -6.68 13.74
N ALA A 62 -7.30 -6.74 13.99
CA ALA A 62 -8.19 -7.63 13.24
C ALA A 62 -8.26 -7.18 11.77
N ASP A 63 -8.37 -5.89 11.51
CA ASP A 63 -8.38 -5.33 10.16
C ASP A 63 -7.07 -5.63 9.40
N LEU A 64 -5.92 -5.39 10.01
CA LEU A 64 -4.63 -5.71 9.39
C LEU A 64 -4.48 -7.20 9.06
N ARG A 65 -4.94 -8.09 9.95
CA ARG A 65 -4.94 -9.54 9.67
C ARG A 65 -5.94 -9.92 8.57
N ASN A 66 -7.09 -9.26 8.51
CA ASN A 66 -8.09 -9.50 7.48
C ASN A 66 -7.56 -9.15 6.08
N ARG A 67 -6.80 -8.07 5.94
CA ARG A 67 -6.14 -7.67 4.68
C ARG A 67 -5.23 -8.78 4.16
N ALA A 68 -4.31 -9.25 4.99
CA ALA A 68 -3.42 -10.37 4.65
C ALA A 68 -4.18 -11.67 4.37
N ALA A 69 -5.20 -12.00 5.20
CA ALA A 69 -6.01 -13.21 5.04
C ALA A 69 -6.80 -13.21 3.72
N MET A 70 -7.36 -12.08 3.31
CA MET A 70 -8.07 -11.97 2.03
C MET A 70 -7.12 -12.17 0.85
N ALA A 71 -5.94 -11.57 0.88
CA ALA A 71 -4.92 -11.75 -0.16
C ALA A 71 -4.48 -13.22 -0.27
N ASN A 72 -4.18 -13.85 0.86
CA ASN A 72 -3.79 -15.26 0.93
C ASN A 72 -4.91 -16.19 0.44
N SER A 73 -6.16 -15.97 0.87
CA SER A 73 -7.30 -16.79 0.47
C SER A 73 -7.61 -16.68 -1.02
N TRP A 74 -7.37 -15.52 -1.61
CA TRP A 74 -7.51 -15.32 -3.05
C TRP A 74 -6.35 -15.92 -3.84
N GLY A 75 -5.23 -16.22 -3.19
CA GLY A 75 -4.02 -16.75 -3.80
C GLY A 75 -3.27 -15.68 -4.59
N ALA A 76 -3.07 -14.52 -3.99
CA ALA A 76 -2.30 -13.44 -4.59
C ALA A 76 -0.83 -13.85 -4.80
N ASP A 77 -0.28 -13.54 -5.98
CA ASP A 77 1.16 -13.67 -6.24
C ASP A 77 1.93 -12.52 -5.58
N TYR A 78 1.32 -11.30 -5.57
CA TYR A 78 1.86 -10.11 -4.91
C TYR A 78 0.79 -9.40 -4.10
N PHE A 79 1.21 -8.88 -2.94
CA PHE A 79 0.43 -8.00 -2.07
C PHE A 79 1.11 -6.63 -2.05
N ILE A 80 0.38 -5.58 -2.42
CA ILE A 80 0.87 -4.20 -2.46
C ILE A 80 0.00 -3.34 -1.56
N SER A 81 0.54 -2.88 -0.43
CA SER A 81 -0.12 -1.95 0.47
C SER A 81 0.34 -0.52 0.17
N ILE A 82 -0.61 0.40 0.05
CA ILE A 82 -0.36 1.79 -0.32
C ILE A 82 -0.66 2.69 0.86
N HIS A 83 0.33 3.51 1.22
CA HIS A 83 0.28 4.48 2.30
C HIS A 83 0.89 5.81 1.86
N THR A 84 0.40 6.91 2.43
CA THR A 84 1.06 8.20 2.40
C THR A 84 1.58 8.50 3.80
N ASN A 85 2.89 8.55 3.96
CA ASN A 85 3.51 8.81 5.26
C ASN A 85 3.27 10.25 5.72
N SER A 86 3.36 10.45 7.03
CA SER A 86 3.36 11.77 7.65
C SER A 86 4.63 11.99 8.46
N SER A 87 5.01 13.25 8.62
CA SER A 87 6.13 13.65 9.48
C SER A 87 5.81 14.94 10.20
N VAL A 88 6.31 15.07 11.42
CA VAL A 88 6.29 16.33 12.15
C VAL A 88 7.35 17.31 11.63
N ILE A 89 8.25 16.85 10.76
CA ILE A 89 9.28 17.65 10.10
C ILE A 89 8.76 18.05 8.72
N PRO A 90 8.44 19.34 8.44
CA PRO A 90 7.86 19.76 7.17
C PRO A 90 8.72 19.48 5.94
N SER A 91 10.04 19.42 6.10
CA SER A 91 10.98 19.10 5.01
C SER A 91 11.15 17.60 4.77
N ALA A 92 10.56 16.73 5.58
CA ALA A 92 10.64 15.29 5.36
C ALA A 92 9.84 14.91 4.11
N GLN A 93 10.53 14.31 3.15
CA GLN A 93 9.94 13.85 1.90
C GLN A 93 10.67 12.60 1.41
N GLY A 94 10.06 11.89 0.51
CA GLY A 94 10.69 10.74 -0.15
C GLY A 94 9.73 9.58 -0.35
N VAL A 95 10.19 8.64 -1.17
CA VAL A 95 9.51 7.37 -1.46
C VAL A 95 10.28 6.26 -0.80
N GLU A 96 9.58 5.41 -0.08
CA GLU A 96 10.16 4.23 0.59
C GLU A 96 9.23 3.03 0.46
N ALA A 97 9.79 1.84 0.54
CA ALA A 97 9.01 0.62 0.61
C ALA A 97 9.50 -0.29 1.74
N TYR A 98 8.60 -1.13 2.20
CA TYR A 98 8.87 -2.12 3.23
C TYR A 98 8.51 -3.51 2.74
N VAL A 99 9.41 -4.45 3.00
CA VAL A 99 9.22 -5.88 2.75
C VAL A 99 9.42 -6.67 4.03
N TYR A 100 8.84 -7.85 4.13
CA TYR A 100 9.04 -8.68 5.33
C TYR A 100 10.50 -9.11 5.50
N ARG A 101 11.16 -9.47 4.38
CA ARG A 101 12.58 -9.88 4.34
C ARG A 101 13.24 -9.36 3.07
N LEU A 102 14.51 -8.97 3.18
CA LEU A 102 15.35 -8.67 2.03
C LEU A 102 15.84 -9.95 1.35
N GLY A 103 16.32 -9.82 0.11
CA GLY A 103 16.94 -10.90 -0.67
C GLY A 103 15.97 -11.75 -1.49
N GLY A 104 14.80 -11.22 -1.88
CA GLY A 104 13.82 -11.96 -2.69
C GLY A 104 13.05 -11.09 -3.68
N THR A 105 12.13 -11.72 -4.41
CA THR A 105 11.33 -11.06 -5.46
C THR A 105 10.48 -9.89 -4.95
N ALA A 106 10.09 -9.92 -3.66
CA ALA A 106 9.38 -8.79 -3.05
C ALA A 106 10.28 -7.54 -2.95
N GLU A 107 11.55 -7.70 -2.61
CA GLU A 107 12.51 -6.59 -2.59
C GLU A 107 12.77 -6.07 -4.00
N GLU A 108 12.96 -6.95 -4.98
CA GLU A 108 13.18 -6.56 -6.37
C GLU A 108 12.02 -5.72 -6.93
N LEU A 109 10.78 -6.15 -6.66
CA LEU A 109 9.59 -5.39 -7.03
C LEU A 109 9.53 -4.06 -6.29
N ALA A 110 9.74 -4.08 -4.97
CA ALA A 110 9.70 -2.88 -4.14
C ALA A 110 10.76 -1.85 -4.58
N GLN A 111 11.99 -2.29 -4.92
CA GLN A 111 13.03 -1.41 -5.43
C GLN A 111 12.64 -0.77 -6.76
N SER A 112 12.10 -1.56 -7.68
CA SER A 112 11.62 -1.05 -8.97
C SER A 112 10.51 -0.01 -8.81
N ILE A 113 9.60 -0.22 -7.87
CA ILE A 113 8.52 0.74 -7.55
C ILE A 113 9.11 2.03 -6.98
N VAL A 114 9.99 1.91 -5.96
CA VAL A 114 10.59 3.09 -5.31
C VAL A 114 11.38 3.91 -6.31
N ASP A 115 12.20 3.27 -7.16
CA ASP A 115 13.00 3.95 -8.19
C ASP A 115 12.09 4.70 -9.17
N SER A 116 11.07 4.03 -9.72
CA SER A 116 10.17 4.62 -10.71
C SER A 116 9.35 5.78 -10.12
N VAL A 117 8.81 5.60 -8.92
CA VAL A 117 7.97 6.64 -8.28
C VAL A 117 8.81 7.84 -7.83
N SER A 118 10.02 7.60 -7.29
CA SER A 118 10.89 8.72 -6.90
C SER A 118 11.37 9.52 -8.10
N ASP A 119 11.69 8.86 -9.20
CA ASP A 119 12.10 9.52 -10.45
C ASP A 119 10.96 10.36 -11.04
N GLU A 120 9.75 9.78 -11.13
CA GLU A 120 8.58 10.47 -11.68
C GLU A 120 8.16 11.69 -10.85
N LEU A 121 8.25 11.57 -9.52
CA LEU A 121 7.90 12.67 -8.61
C LEU A 121 9.04 13.67 -8.39
N GLY A 122 10.26 13.40 -8.88
CA GLY A 122 11.44 14.19 -8.54
C GLY A 122 11.70 14.21 -7.01
N SER A 123 11.37 13.12 -6.32
CA SER A 123 11.43 13.03 -4.87
C SER A 123 12.61 12.17 -4.40
N VAL A 124 12.96 12.27 -3.12
CA VAL A 124 14.05 11.48 -2.54
C VAL A 124 13.71 9.99 -2.59
N ASN A 125 14.58 9.19 -3.18
CA ASN A 125 14.55 7.74 -3.08
C ASN A 125 15.13 7.32 -1.72
N ARG A 126 14.27 6.79 -0.84
CA ARG A 126 14.67 6.34 0.52
C ARG A 126 14.96 4.84 0.58
N GLY A 127 14.73 4.13 -0.54
CA GLY A 127 15.04 2.71 -0.69
C GLY A 127 14.02 1.76 -0.09
N VAL A 128 14.43 0.50 0.00
CA VAL A 128 13.64 -0.61 0.53
C VAL A 128 14.20 -1.06 1.87
N MET A 129 13.31 -1.28 2.83
CA MET A 129 13.67 -1.69 4.20
C MET A 129 12.89 -2.95 4.60
N ALA A 130 13.51 -3.77 5.47
CA ALA A 130 12.80 -4.88 6.09
C ALA A 130 12.00 -4.41 7.30
N ALA A 131 10.75 -4.86 7.41
CA ALA A 131 9.91 -4.57 8.57
C ALA A 131 8.92 -5.71 8.85
N ASN A 132 8.66 -5.95 10.14
CA ASN A 132 7.75 -6.99 10.59
C ASN A 132 6.32 -6.43 10.80
N PHE A 133 5.76 -5.81 9.75
CA PHE A 133 4.39 -5.35 9.80
C PHE A 133 3.40 -6.52 9.69
N VAL A 134 2.23 -6.38 10.34
CA VAL A 134 1.21 -7.44 10.38
C VAL A 134 0.75 -7.83 8.97
N VAL A 135 0.59 -6.86 8.08
CA VAL A 135 0.13 -7.09 6.69
C VAL A 135 1.16 -7.76 5.80
N LEU A 136 2.42 -7.82 6.21
CA LEU A 136 3.51 -8.45 5.45
C LEU A 136 3.83 -9.90 5.88
N ARG A 137 3.06 -10.45 6.85
CA ARG A 137 3.29 -11.80 7.42
C ARG A 137 2.44 -12.87 6.75
#